data_64b002d43ebfa8a25f88fc8c3b47a208
#
_entry.id   64b002d43ebfa8a25f88fc8c3b47a208
#
_cell.length_a   1.000
_cell.length_b   1.000
_cell.length_c   1.000
_cell.angle_alpha   90.00
_cell.angle_beta   90.00
_cell.angle_gamma   90.00
#
_symmetry.space_group_name_H-M   'P 1'
#
loop_
_entity.id
_entity.type
_entity.pdbx_description
1 polymer ?
#
loop_
_entity_poly.entity_id
_entity_poly.type
_entity_poly.pdbx_seq_one_letter_code
_entity_poly.pdbx_strand_id
1 'polypeptide(L)'
;MGNETAVQILQQQKQQVKQPIWIQNAAQLITLASDKKGPRTKKEMSELHIIEGGSMWIEDGKIRAVGTMQQMIPICMPRAHEAIIVDATGKIVTPGLIDPHTVHGGSREFEFEMRIQGKGYMEILQNGGGIHATTKKTREISEEQIYNDTALRLDSFLQHGVTTLESKSGYGLDLETELKQLRIMKQLNDKHPIDIIPTFMGAHVVPEEYEGCGDDYVNTVIHEMIPEVARLGLAKFCDVFLEKGVFTPEQAERVLLAGKEHGLIPKVHADE
;
A
#
# COMPACT_ATOMS: atom_id res chain seq x y z
N MET A 1 14.69 24.32 -19.52
CA MET A 1 15.22 23.58 -18.36
C MET A 1 14.02 22.85 -17.78
N GLY A 2 13.98 21.53 -17.99
CA GLY A 2 12.81 20.71 -17.67
C GLY A 2 12.62 20.59 -16.17
N ASN A 3 11.36 20.66 -15.74
CA ASN A 3 10.94 20.28 -14.40
C ASN A 3 11.22 18.78 -14.22
N GLU A 4 12.37 18.42 -13.69
CA GLU A 4 12.51 17.10 -13.06
C GLU A 4 11.55 17.09 -11.89
N THR A 5 10.60 16.17 -11.92
CA THR A 5 9.62 16.01 -10.82
C THR A 5 10.37 15.56 -9.58
N ALA A 6 9.90 15.98 -8.40
CA ALA A 6 10.46 15.52 -7.10
C ALA A 6 10.62 14.00 -7.04
N VAL A 7 9.77 13.27 -7.75
CA VAL A 7 9.78 11.81 -7.88
C VAL A 7 10.96 11.30 -8.69
N GLN A 8 11.35 11.97 -9.80
CA GLN A 8 12.54 11.57 -10.57
C GLN A 8 13.81 11.75 -9.73
N ILE A 9 13.86 12.80 -8.93
CA ILE A 9 14.96 13.04 -7.98
C ILE A 9 14.99 11.93 -6.91
N LEU A 10 13.84 11.55 -6.36
CA LEU A 10 13.72 10.50 -5.34
C LEU A 10 14.00 9.09 -5.92
N GLN A 11 13.60 8.83 -7.17
CA GLN A 11 13.92 7.56 -7.86
C GLN A 11 15.42 7.39 -8.11
N GLN A 12 16.11 8.46 -8.48
CA GLN A 12 17.57 8.46 -8.60
C GLN A 12 18.24 8.26 -7.23
N GLN A 13 17.60 8.71 -6.14
CA GLN A 13 18.09 8.57 -4.78
C GLN A 13 17.91 7.17 -4.20
N LYS A 14 16.87 6.40 -4.57
CA LYS A 14 16.70 5.00 -4.13
C LYS A 14 17.91 4.13 -4.55
N GLN A 15 18.61 4.53 -5.63
CA GLN A 15 19.81 3.85 -6.12
C GLN A 15 21.15 4.44 -5.61
N GLN A 16 21.17 5.63 -4.98
CA GLN A 16 22.44 6.37 -4.75
C GLN A 16 22.59 7.07 -3.39
N VAL A 17 21.73 6.91 -2.39
CA VAL A 17 21.99 7.63 -1.12
C VAL A 17 23.13 6.97 -0.34
N LYS A 18 24.35 7.26 -0.74
CA LYS A 18 25.56 7.02 0.06
C LYS A 18 25.84 8.15 1.06
N GLN A 19 25.22 9.34 0.86
CA GLN A 19 25.40 10.46 1.78
C GLN A 19 24.48 10.32 2.98
N PRO A 20 25.00 10.51 4.20
CA PRO A 20 24.15 10.63 5.38
C PRO A 20 23.19 11.81 5.28
N ILE A 21 22.09 11.74 5.99
CA ILE A 21 21.13 12.86 6.13
C ILE A 21 21.10 13.26 7.61
N TRP A 22 21.30 14.54 7.88
CA TRP A 22 21.17 15.10 9.21
C TRP A 22 19.97 16.03 9.29
N ILE A 23 18.88 15.59 9.93
CA ILE A 23 17.70 16.42 10.20
C ILE A 23 17.97 17.19 11.49
N GLN A 24 17.83 18.51 11.44
CA GLN A 24 18.13 19.42 12.52
C GLN A 24 16.90 20.23 12.94
N ASN A 25 16.86 20.66 14.21
CA ASN A 25 15.95 21.68 14.74
C ASN A 25 14.45 21.36 14.57
N ALA A 26 14.06 20.07 14.53
CA ALA A 26 12.64 19.73 14.49
C ALA A 26 11.94 20.29 15.74
N ALA A 27 10.86 21.07 15.57
CA ALA A 27 10.07 21.53 16.71
C ALA A 27 9.61 20.33 17.54
N GLN A 28 9.16 19.28 16.86
CA GLN A 28 8.85 17.98 17.47
C GLN A 28 9.36 16.85 16.58
N LEU A 29 10.08 15.91 17.15
CA LEU A 29 10.45 14.66 16.48
C LEU A 29 9.67 13.51 17.13
N ILE A 30 8.70 12.97 16.40
CA ILE A 30 7.85 11.88 16.84
C ILE A 30 8.53 10.57 16.48
N THR A 31 8.99 9.81 17.46
CA THR A 31 9.78 8.61 17.21
C THR A 31 8.93 7.34 17.16
N LEU A 32 7.78 7.33 17.81
CA LEU A 32 6.99 6.12 18.05
C LEU A 32 7.83 4.96 18.63
N ALA A 33 8.92 5.25 19.32
CA ALA A 33 9.79 4.23 19.88
C ALA A 33 9.05 3.34 20.87
N SER A 34 9.30 2.03 20.84
CA SER A 34 8.70 1.07 21.79
C SER A 34 9.56 -0.17 21.87
N ASP A 35 9.75 -0.69 23.07
CA ASP A 35 10.40 -1.99 23.29
C ASP A 35 9.45 -3.16 23.05
N LYS A 36 8.15 -2.88 22.88
CA LYS A 36 7.12 -3.88 22.66
C LYS A 36 7.19 -4.42 21.22
N LYS A 37 7.21 -5.73 21.10
CA LYS A 37 7.03 -6.40 19.79
C LYS A 37 5.54 -6.56 19.50
N GLY A 38 5.10 -6.08 18.34
CA GLY A 38 3.72 -6.20 17.88
C GLY A 38 2.96 -4.86 17.91
N PRO A 39 1.64 -4.90 17.61
CA PRO A 39 0.83 -3.70 17.50
C PRO A 39 0.61 -3.03 18.86
N ARG A 40 0.55 -1.71 18.84
CA ARG A 40 0.12 -0.92 20.00
C ARG A 40 -1.39 -1.02 20.14
N THR A 41 -1.85 -1.10 21.38
CA THR A 41 -3.28 -1.24 21.68
C THR A 41 -3.70 -0.29 22.78
N LYS A 42 -4.98 0.11 22.78
CA LYS A 42 -5.56 0.93 23.85
C LYS A 42 -4.75 2.22 24.12
N LYS A 43 -4.30 2.42 25.36
CA LYS A 43 -3.55 3.62 25.78
C LYS A 43 -2.21 3.77 25.06
N GLU A 44 -1.56 2.68 24.69
CA GLU A 44 -0.27 2.71 23.98
C GLU A 44 -0.36 3.41 22.62
N MET A 45 -1.57 3.47 22.02
CA MET A 45 -1.77 4.15 20.73
C MET A 45 -1.58 5.67 20.82
N SER A 46 -1.69 6.27 22.00
CA SER A 46 -1.46 7.70 22.24
C SER A 46 -0.03 8.04 22.67
N GLU A 47 0.83 7.04 22.85
CA GLU A 47 2.22 7.24 23.25
C GLU A 47 3.09 7.54 22.03
N LEU A 48 3.33 8.81 21.76
CA LEU A 48 4.06 9.24 20.56
C LEU A 48 5.57 9.28 20.74
N HIS A 49 6.08 9.32 21.96
CA HIS A 49 7.50 9.48 22.29
C HIS A 49 8.14 10.66 21.56
N ILE A 50 7.66 11.87 21.89
CA ILE A 50 8.07 13.12 21.25
C ILE A 50 9.38 13.62 21.86
N ILE A 51 10.31 14.04 21.00
CA ILE A 51 11.52 14.77 21.38
C ILE A 51 11.37 16.21 20.91
N GLU A 52 11.21 17.13 21.84
CA GLU A 52 11.19 18.57 21.55
C GLU A 52 12.59 19.05 21.14
N GLY A 53 12.66 19.94 20.14
CA GLY A 53 13.96 20.37 19.60
C GLY A 53 14.77 19.20 19.04
N GLY A 54 14.09 18.26 18.39
CA GLY A 54 14.64 16.98 17.96
C GLY A 54 15.61 17.08 16.79
N SER A 55 16.50 16.11 16.70
CA SER A 55 17.45 15.93 15.60
C SER A 55 17.70 14.45 15.34
N MET A 56 18.01 14.11 14.08
CA MET A 56 18.17 12.72 13.66
C MET A 56 19.28 12.57 12.61
N TRP A 57 20.10 11.54 12.75
CA TRP A 57 21.10 11.13 11.77
C TRP A 57 20.68 9.85 11.07
N ILE A 58 20.60 9.90 9.75
CA ILE A 58 20.23 8.77 8.89
C ILE A 58 21.45 8.43 8.02
N GLU A 59 21.82 7.16 7.98
CA GLU A 59 22.94 6.65 7.16
C GLU A 59 22.61 5.26 6.66
N ASP A 60 22.90 4.97 5.40
CA ASP A 60 22.57 3.69 4.72
C ASP A 60 21.08 3.33 4.82
N GLY A 61 20.21 4.33 4.70
CA GLY A 61 18.75 4.15 4.79
C GLY A 61 18.24 3.79 6.19
N LYS A 62 19.07 3.96 7.24
CA LYS A 62 18.70 3.62 8.63
C LYS A 62 18.91 4.81 9.56
N ILE A 63 18.00 4.98 10.51
CA ILE A 63 18.20 5.91 11.63
C ILE A 63 19.32 5.35 12.51
N ARG A 64 20.44 6.10 12.60
CA ARG A 64 21.63 5.72 13.38
C ARG A 64 21.65 6.38 14.76
N ALA A 65 21.14 7.59 14.85
CA ALA A 65 21.06 8.33 16.10
C ALA A 65 19.86 9.29 16.08
N VAL A 66 19.26 9.49 17.22
CA VAL A 66 18.15 10.40 17.45
C VAL A 66 18.21 10.96 18.85
N GLY A 67 17.87 12.23 19.00
CA GLY A 67 17.89 12.93 20.29
C GLY A 67 17.54 14.39 20.15
N THR A 68 17.71 15.16 21.22
CA THR A 68 17.62 16.63 21.15
C THR A 68 18.78 17.17 20.31
N MET A 69 18.63 18.35 19.74
CA MET A 69 19.72 18.99 18.98
C MET A 69 21.02 19.07 19.79
N GLN A 70 20.93 19.40 21.08
CA GLN A 70 22.08 19.48 21.98
C GLN A 70 22.80 18.12 22.11
N GLN A 71 22.07 17.02 22.20
CA GLN A 71 22.64 15.67 22.28
C GLN A 71 23.28 15.23 20.95
N MET A 72 22.71 15.70 19.83
CA MET A 72 23.13 15.25 18.49
C MET A 72 24.32 16.04 17.94
N ILE A 73 24.53 17.30 18.33
CA ILE A 73 25.67 18.12 17.88
C ILE A 73 27.02 17.38 18.02
N PRO A 74 27.42 16.87 19.20
CA PRO A 74 28.70 16.22 19.34
C PRO A 74 28.86 14.93 18.49
N ILE A 75 27.75 14.30 18.15
CA ILE A 75 27.72 13.07 17.33
C ILE A 75 27.82 13.40 15.84
N CYS A 76 27.07 14.39 15.37
CA CYS A 76 26.87 14.66 13.95
C CYS A 76 27.84 15.72 13.39
N MET A 77 28.22 16.72 14.20
CA MET A 77 29.06 17.84 13.75
C MET A 77 30.40 17.41 13.14
N PRO A 78 31.13 16.42 13.68
CA PRO A 78 32.40 15.98 13.10
C PRO A 78 32.25 15.47 11.65
N ARG A 79 31.08 14.98 11.30
CA ARG A 79 30.75 14.42 9.99
C ARG A 79 29.73 15.25 9.18
N ALA A 80 29.40 16.45 9.65
CA ALA A 80 28.39 17.30 9.01
C ALA A 80 28.72 17.63 7.54
N HIS A 81 30.00 17.71 7.20
CA HIS A 81 30.47 17.96 5.84
C HIS A 81 30.18 16.81 4.86
N GLU A 82 29.89 15.62 5.36
CA GLU A 82 29.52 14.44 4.56
C GLU A 82 28.00 14.38 4.30
N ALA A 83 27.20 15.10 5.08
CA ALA A 83 25.75 14.91 5.16
C ALA A 83 24.96 15.93 4.36
N ILE A 84 23.79 15.50 3.88
CA ILE A 84 22.72 16.40 3.46
C ILE A 84 22.07 16.95 4.73
N ILE A 85 22.12 18.25 4.93
CA ILE A 85 21.50 18.91 6.08
C ILE A 85 20.07 19.32 5.73
N VAL A 86 19.11 18.87 6.54
CA VAL A 86 17.70 19.23 6.44
C VAL A 86 17.32 20.03 7.68
N ASP A 87 17.09 21.34 7.53
CA ASP A 87 16.57 22.19 8.60
C ASP A 87 15.06 22.02 8.73
N ALA A 88 14.63 21.46 9.86
CA ALA A 88 13.23 21.24 10.22
C ALA A 88 12.70 22.26 11.25
N THR A 89 13.29 23.46 11.31
CA THR A 89 12.85 24.53 12.21
C THR A 89 11.36 24.83 12.02
N GLY A 90 10.59 24.78 13.09
CA GLY A 90 9.14 24.99 13.09
C GLY A 90 8.31 23.85 12.51
N LYS A 91 8.94 22.73 12.15
CA LYS A 91 8.28 21.55 11.57
C LYS A 91 8.20 20.40 12.57
N ILE A 92 7.21 19.53 12.34
CA ILE A 92 7.10 18.22 13.01
C ILE A 92 7.70 17.18 12.08
N VAL A 93 8.60 16.34 12.61
CA VAL A 93 9.17 15.19 11.90
C VAL A 93 8.54 13.93 12.45
N THR A 94 7.95 13.13 11.57
CA THR A 94 7.23 11.89 11.91
C THR A 94 7.75 10.73 11.06
N PRO A 95 7.51 9.47 11.46
CA PRO A 95 7.54 8.37 10.53
C PRO A 95 6.60 8.63 9.36
N GLY A 96 6.89 8.08 8.18
CA GLY A 96 6.00 8.17 7.03
C GLY A 96 4.64 7.54 7.34
N LEU A 97 3.59 8.08 6.73
CA LEU A 97 2.24 7.53 6.87
C LEU A 97 2.15 6.17 6.17
N ILE A 98 1.30 5.31 6.71
CA ILE A 98 1.00 3.98 6.14
C ILE A 98 -0.46 3.98 5.73
N ASP A 99 -0.73 3.68 4.45
CA ASP A 99 -2.09 3.44 3.97
C ASP A 99 -2.32 1.92 3.90
N PRO A 100 -3.18 1.35 4.76
CA PRO A 100 -3.38 -0.09 4.85
C PRO A 100 -4.42 -0.65 3.87
N HIS A 101 -5.01 0.18 3.00
CA HIS A 101 -6.08 -0.26 2.12
C HIS A 101 -6.14 0.52 0.81
N THR A 102 -5.45 0.00 -0.20
CA THR A 102 -5.53 0.52 -1.57
C THR A 102 -5.73 -0.61 -2.59
N VAL A 103 -6.25 -0.28 -3.76
CA VAL A 103 -6.42 -1.20 -4.88
C VAL A 103 -5.97 -0.53 -6.17
N HIS A 104 -5.36 -1.29 -7.07
CA HIS A 104 -4.95 -0.84 -8.39
C HIS A 104 -5.71 -1.59 -9.48
N GLY A 105 -6.25 -0.84 -10.44
CA GLY A 105 -7.02 -1.42 -11.55
C GLY A 105 -7.68 -0.33 -12.38
N GLY A 106 -8.67 -0.71 -13.16
CA GLY A 106 -9.49 0.22 -13.93
C GLY A 106 -10.26 1.18 -13.03
N SER A 107 -10.42 2.41 -13.47
CA SER A 107 -11.10 3.44 -12.70
C SER A 107 -12.61 3.49 -12.93
N ARG A 108 -13.34 4.09 -11.98
CA ARG A 108 -14.79 4.31 -12.02
C ARG A 108 -15.13 5.80 -11.97
N GLU A 109 -14.36 6.65 -12.62
CA GLU A 109 -14.55 8.10 -12.58
C GLU A 109 -15.93 8.52 -13.08
N PHE A 110 -16.50 7.78 -14.03
CA PHE A 110 -17.87 8.03 -14.54
C PHE A 110 -18.94 7.90 -13.45
N GLU A 111 -18.72 7.06 -12.42
CA GLU A 111 -19.66 6.96 -11.30
C GLU A 111 -19.66 8.22 -10.44
N PHE A 112 -18.52 8.91 -10.35
CA PHE A 112 -18.42 10.16 -9.62
C PHE A 112 -19.30 11.25 -10.28
N GLU A 113 -19.29 11.32 -11.62
CA GLU A 113 -20.17 12.22 -12.36
C GLU A 113 -21.65 11.88 -12.13
N MET A 114 -22.00 10.59 -12.13
CA MET A 114 -23.36 10.13 -11.86
C MET A 114 -23.80 10.50 -10.43
N ARG A 115 -22.91 10.39 -9.45
CA ARG A 115 -23.20 10.82 -8.06
C ARG A 115 -23.40 12.33 -7.94
N ILE A 116 -22.59 13.13 -8.63
CA ILE A 116 -22.78 14.59 -8.70
C ILE A 116 -24.15 14.93 -9.30
N GLN A 117 -24.62 14.15 -10.27
CA GLN A 117 -25.95 14.30 -10.87
C GLN A 117 -27.10 13.81 -9.96
N GLY A 118 -26.79 13.32 -8.74
CA GLY A 118 -27.76 12.86 -7.75
C GLY A 118 -28.26 11.44 -7.98
N LYS A 119 -27.63 10.63 -8.84
CA LYS A 119 -28.02 9.24 -9.07
C LYS A 119 -27.73 8.38 -7.85
N GLY A 120 -28.69 7.53 -7.50
CA GLY A 120 -28.57 6.58 -6.40
C GLY A 120 -27.69 5.37 -6.75
N TYR A 121 -27.24 4.63 -5.73
CA TYR A 121 -26.38 3.44 -5.90
C TYR A 121 -26.96 2.42 -6.89
N MET A 122 -28.25 2.09 -6.76
CA MET A 122 -28.90 1.12 -7.64
C MET A 122 -28.97 1.59 -9.11
N GLU A 123 -29.16 2.89 -9.33
CA GLU A 123 -29.15 3.46 -10.68
C GLU A 123 -27.74 3.40 -11.29
N ILE A 124 -26.69 3.67 -10.50
CA ILE A 124 -25.30 3.55 -10.92
C ILE A 124 -24.99 2.10 -11.30
N LEU A 125 -25.43 1.14 -10.48
CA LEU A 125 -25.23 -0.28 -10.73
C LEU A 125 -25.93 -0.74 -12.03
N GLN A 126 -27.19 -0.34 -12.25
CA GLN A 126 -27.96 -0.64 -13.47
C GLN A 126 -27.34 -0.03 -14.73
N ASN A 127 -26.60 1.07 -14.60
CA ASN A 127 -25.86 1.71 -15.70
C ASN A 127 -24.44 1.14 -15.88
N GLY A 128 -24.18 -0.05 -15.37
CA GLY A 128 -22.90 -0.76 -15.55
C GLY A 128 -21.80 -0.27 -14.61
N GLY A 129 -22.15 0.30 -13.46
CA GLY A 129 -21.22 0.66 -12.39
C GLY A 129 -20.93 -0.51 -11.42
N GLY A 130 -20.22 -0.21 -10.34
CA GLY A 130 -19.88 -1.17 -9.31
C GLY A 130 -18.64 -2.02 -9.62
N ILE A 131 -18.45 -3.09 -8.83
CA ILE A 131 -17.27 -3.94 -8.89
C ILE A 131 -17.09 -4.57 -10.27
N HIS A 132 -18.15 -5.03 -10.92
CA HIS A 132 -18.10 -5.65 -12.26
C HIS A 132 -17.59 -4.68 -13.34
N ALA A 133 -17.94 -3.39 -13.26
CA ALA A 133 -17.38 -2.38 -14.17
C ALA A 133 -15.86 -2.22 -14.01
N THR A 134 -15.38 -2.21 -12.76
CA THR A 134 -13.94 -2.16 -12.50
C THR A 134 -13.25 -3.42 -12.99
N THR A 135 -13.83 -4.60 -12.75
CA THR A 135 -13.32 -5.88 -13.22
C THR A 135 -13.16 -5.90 -14.73
N LYS A 136 -14.23 -5.53 -15.45
CA LYS A 136 -14.18 -5.48 -16.91
C LYS A 136 -13.08 -4.54 -17.41
N LYS A 137 -13.02 -3.32 -16.89
CA LYS A 137 -11.94 -2.37 -17.26
C LYS A 137 -10.56 -2.88 -16.90
N THR A 138 -10.39 -3.51 -15.73
CA THR A 138 -9.10 -4.06 -15.30
C THR A 138 -8.63 -5.20 -16.20
N ARG A 139 -9.55 -6.02 -16.71
CA ARG A 139 -9.25 -7.07 -17.68
C ARG A 139 -8.85 -6.51 -19.04
N GLU A 140 -9.56 -5.49 -19.53
CA GLU A 140 -9.37 -4.89 -20.85
C GLU A 140 -8.12 -3.99 -20.95
N ILE A 141 -7.76 -3.29 -19.88
CA ILE A 141 -6.67 -2.32 -19.87
C ILE A 141 -5.30 -3.02 -19.93
N SER A 142 -4.34 -2.45 -20.65
CA SER A 142 -3.00 -3.00 -20.75
C SER A 142 -2.22 -2.90 -19.43
N GLU A 143 -1.25 -3.79 -19.24
CA GLU A 143 -0.34 -3.76 -18.09
C GLU A 143 0.42 -2.43 -17.99
N GLU A 144 0.89 -1.91 -19.13
CA GLU A 144 1.58 -0.62 -19.22
C GLU A 144 0.70 0.55 -18.77
N GLN A 145 -0.57 0.56 -19.17
CA GLN A 145 -1.49 1.62 -18.79
C GLN A 145 -1.80 1.57 -17.29
N ILE A 146 -2.09 0.38 -16.71
CA ILE A 146 -2.29 0.26 -15.26
C ILE A 146 -1.04 0.70 -14.51
N TYR A 147 0.15 0.31 -14.98
CA TYR A 147 1.41 0.73 -14.37
C TYR A 147 1.55 2.25 -14.33
N ASN A 148 1.33 2.91 -15.47
CA ASN A 148 1.48 4.38 -15.58
C ASN A 148 0.45 5.12 -14.72
N ASP A 149 -0.82 4.72 -14.78
CA ASP A 149 -1.89 5.33 -13.98
C ASP A 149 -1.65 5.15 -12.47
N THR A 150 -1.14 3.97 -12.09
CA THR A 150 -0.83 3.68 -10.70
C THR A 150 0.38 4.46 -10.23
N ALA A 151 1.43 4.59 -11.04
CA ALA A 151 2.61 5.40 -10.71
C ALA A 151 2.22 6.85 -10.39
N LEU A 152 1.35 7.46 -11.20
CA LEU A 152 0.85 8.82 -10.95
C LEU A 152 0.05 8.93 -9.63
N ARG A 153 -0.73 7.90 -9.29
CA ARG A 153 -1.45 7.87 -8.00
C ARG A 153 -0.48 7.73 -6.83
N LEU A 154 0.56 6.90 -6.97
CA LEU A 154 1.60 6.77 -5.95
C LEU A 154 2.35 8.09 -5.70
N ASP A 155 2.59 8.89 -6.74
CA ASP A 155 3.15 10.23 -6.58
C ASP A 155 2.26 11.11 -5.69
N SER A 156 0.94 11.03 -5.87
CA SER A 156 -0.02 11.74 -5.03
C SER A 156 0.01 11.25 -3.58
N PHE A 157 0.06 9.94 -3.35
CA PHE A 157 0.22 9.38 -2.00
C PHE A 157 1.49 9.90 -1.32
N LEU A 158 2.61 9.91 -2.04
CA LEU A 158 3.88 10.41 -1.52
C LEU A 158 3.82 11.89 -1.15
N GLN A 159 3.16 12.73 -1.97
CA GLN A 159 2.94 14.15 -1.69
C GLN A 159 2.11 14.38 -0.42
N HIS A 160 1.26 13.43 -0.05
CA HIS A 160 0.48 13.45 1.19
C HIS A 160 1.19 12.75 2.37
N GLY A 161 2.46 12.38 2.21
CA GLY A 161 3.28 11.81 3.26
C GLY A 161 3.16 10.29 3.45
N VAL A 162 2.45 9.59 2.57
CA VAL A 162 2.39 8.12 2.60
C VAL A 162 3.69 7.56 2.03
N THR A 163 4.38 6.74 2.81
CA THR A 163 5.65 6.10 2.42
C THR A 163 5.53 4.60 2.27
N THR A 164 4.48 4.02 2.80
CA THR A 164 4.18 2.59 2.70
C THR A 164 2.69 2.42 2.48
N LEU A 165 2.31 1.56 1.54
CA LEU A 165 0.92 1.21 1.35
C LEU A 165 0.71 -0.29 1.14
N GLU A 166 -0.42 -0.79 1.59
CA GLU A 166 -0.92 -2.08 1.19
C GLU A 166 -1.71 -1.93 -0.10
N SER A 167 -1.36 -2.71 -1.11
CA SER A 167 -2.11 -2.75 -2.36
C SER A 167 -2.69 -4.13 -2.59
N LYS A 168 -3.98 -4.17 -2.90
CA LYS A 168 -4.73 -5.40 -3.12
C LYS A 168 -4.98 -5.60 -4.61
N SER A 169 -4.94 -6.86 -5.06
CA SER A 169 -5.60 -7.30 -6.29
C SER A 169 -7.12 -7.39 -6.06
N GLY A 170 -7.84 -8.19 -6.79
CA GLY A 170 -9.27 -8.45 -6.54
C GLY A 170 -10.22 -7.74 -7.50
N TYR A 171 -9.68 -7.13 -8.55
CA TYR A 171 -10.48 -6.65 -9.67
C TYR A 171 -10.15 -7.36 -10.98
N GLY A 172 -9.38 -8.43 -10.93
CA GLY A 172 -9.21 -9.35 -12.05
C GLY A 172 -10.26 -10.44 -12.04
N LEU A 173 -10.39 -11.10 -10.92
CA LEU A 173 -11.29 -12.23 -10.66
C LEU A 173 -11.06 -13.40 -11.63
N ASP A 174 -9.93 -13.42 -12.29
CA ASP A 174 -9.36 -14.54 -13.05
C ASP A 174 -7.85 -14.60 -12.81
N LEU A 175 -7.25 -15.76 -13.04
CA LEU A 175 -5.83 -16.00 -12.76
C LEU A 175 -4.91 -14.97 -13.44
N GLU A 176 -5.08 -14.76 -14.74
CA GLU A 176 -4.16 -13.92 -15.52
C GLU A 176 -4.23 -12.45 -15.09
N THR A 177 -5.44 -11.94 -14.84
CA THR A 177 -5.64 -10.53 -14.46
C THR A 177 -5.22 -10.26 -13.00
N GLU A 178 -5.46 -11.20 -12.08
CA GLU A 178 -4.96 -11.12 -10.72
C GLU A 178 -3.42 -11.10 -10.70
N LEU A 179 -2.78 -12.00 -11.46
CA LEU A 179 -1.33 -12.01 -11.62
C LEU A 179 -0.80 -10.73 -12.28
N LYS A 180 -1.53 -10.18 -13.27
CA LYS A 180 -1.20 -8.90 -13.90
C LYS A 180 -1.14 -7.78 -12.87
N GLN A 181 -2.17 -7.63 -12.03
CA GLN A 181 -2.19 -6.62 -10.97
C GLN A 181 -1.02 -6.79 -9.99
N LEU A 182 -0.78 -8.01 -9.51
CA LEU A 182 0.30 -8.30 -8.56
C LEU A 182 1.69 -8.08 -9.16
N ARG A 183 1.92 -8.42 -10.45
CA ARG A 183 3.17 -8.12 -11.17
C ARG A 183 3.44 -6.62 -11.26
N ILE A 184 2.41 -5.83 -11.54
CA ILE A 184 2.51 -4.36 -11.58
C ILE A 184 2.89 -3.82 -10.21
N MET A 185 2.27 -4.29 -9.13
CA MET A 185 2.63 -3.89 -7.76
C MET A 185 4.10 -4.17 -7.45
N LYS A 186 4.59 -5.35 -7.84
CA LYS A 186 6.00 -5.72 -7.68
C LYS A 186 6.91 -4.78 -8.47
N GLN A 187 6.61 -4.52 -9.73
CA GLN A 187 7.42 -3.62 -10.58
C GLN A 187 7.44 -2.19 -10.01
N LEU A 188 6.29 -1.69 -9.53
CA LEU A 188 6.19 -0.38 -8.90
C LEU A 188 6.97 -0.34 -7.59
N ASN A 189 6.87 -1.37 -6.75
CA ASN A 189 7.65 -1.46 -5.52
C ASN A 189 9.17 -1.41 -5.78
N ASP A 190 9.63 -2.00 -6.87
CA ASP A 190 11.05 -2.00 -7.24
C ASP A 190 11.53 -0.64 -7.76
N LYS A 191 10.63 0.19 -8.32
CA LYS A 191 10.98 1.42 -9.03
C LYS A 191 10.51 2.70 -8.34
N HIS A 192 9.42 2.67 -7.58
CA HIS A 192 8.84 3.83 -6.90
C HIS A 192 9.39 3.99 -5.48
N PRO A 193 9.53 5.21 -4.92
CA PRO A 193 10.00 5.45 -3.55
C PRO A 193 9.11 4.85 -2.46
N ILE A 194 7.80 4.73 -2.70
CA ILE A 194 6.84 4.12 -1.75
C ILE A 194 7.08 2.62 -1.68
N ASP A 195 7.06 2.07 -0.47
CA ASP A 195 7.03 0.63 -0.26
C ASP A 195 5.61 0.09 -0.45
N ILE A 196 5.45 -0.87 -1.36
CA ILE A 196 4.17 -1.50 -1.67
C ILE A 196 4.14 -2.90 -1.08
N ILE A 197 3.15 -3.17 -0.23
CA ILE A 197 2.92 -4.49 0.35
C ILE A 197 1.76 -5.15 -0.42
N PRO A 198 2.04 -6.14 -1.28
CA PRO A 198 1.01 -6.73 -2.11
C PRO A 198 0.15 -7.73 -1.33
N THR A 199 -1.16 -7.65 -1.54
CA THR A 199 -2.17 -8.56 -1.00
C THR A 199 -2.94 -9.20 -2.16
N PHE A 200 -2.99 -10.52 -2.20
CA PHE A 200 -3.86 -11.25 -3.10
C PHE A 200 -5.29 -11.26 -2.54
N MET A 201 -6.25 -10.80 -3.34
CA MET A 201 -7.67 -10.74 -2.98
C MET A 201 -8.57 -11.30 -4.10
N GLY A 202 -8.20 -12.42 -4.71
CA GLY A 202 -9.02 -13.07 -5.73
C GLY A 202 -10.44 -13.41 -5.25
N ALA A 203 -10.62 -13.66 -3.95
CA ALA A 203 -11.93 -13.82 -3.34
C ALA A 203 -12.55 -12.48 -2.91
N HIS A 204 -12.69 -11.53 -3.85
CA HIS A 204 -13.32 -10.22 -3.62
C HIS A 204 -14.83 -10.26 -3.92
N VAL A 205 -15.21 -10.85 -5.03
CA VAL A 205 -16.61 -11.09 -5.41
C VAL A 205 -16.64 -12.27 -6.37
N VAL A 206 -17.78 -12.94 -6.49
CA VAL A 206 -17.97 -13.99 -7.52
C VAL A 206 -18.16 -13.29 -8.87
N PRO A 207 -17.30 -13.54 -9.88
CA PRO A 207 -17.44 -12.92 -11.18
C PRO A 207 -18.65 -13.46 -11.97
N GLU A 208 -19.11 -12.70 -12.97
CA GLU A 208 -20.32 -13.00 -13.73
C GLU A 208 -20.30 -14.41 -14.36
N GLU A 209 -19.16 -14.88 -14.82
CA GLU A 209 -18.99 -16.23 -15.41
C GLU A 209 -19.22 -17.38 -14.41
N TYR A 210 -19.23 -17.09 -13.10
CA TYR A 210 -19.50 -18.02 -12.01
C TYR A 210 -20.83 -17.69 -11.29
N GLU A 211 -21.72 -16.87 -11.89
CA GLU A 211 -23.00 -16.55 -11.26
C GLU A 211 -23.79 -17.82 -10.92
N GLY A 212 -24.22 -17.92 -9.65
CA GLY A 212 -24.88 -19.12 -9.11
C GLY A 212 -23.95 -20.31 -8.78
N CYS A 213 -22.65 -20.23 -9.08
CA CYS A 213 -21.66 -21.28 -8.86
C CYS A 213 -20.49 -20.79 -7.98
N GLY A 214 -20.78 -20.06 -6.89
CA GLY A 214 -19.77 -19.45 -6.04
C GLY A 214 -18.75 -20.43 -5.46
N ASP A 215 -19.14 -21.66 -5.16
CA ASP A 215 -18.21 -22.70 -4.67
C ASP A 215 -17.20 -23.14 -5.76
N ASP A 216 -17.60 -23.18 -7.03
CA ASP A 216 -16.69 -23.48 -8.12
C ASP A 216 -15.65 -22.37 -8.28
N TYR A 217 -16.08 -21.11 -8.14
CA TYR A 217 -15.15 -19.98 -8.10
C TYR A 217 -14.17 -20.07 -6.93
N VAL A 218 -14.66 -20.38 -5.71
CA VAL A 218 -13.81 -20.59 -4.54
C VAL A 218 -12.79 -21.72 -4.81
N ASN A 219 -13.20 -22.81 -5.47
CA ASN A 219 -12.28 -23.88 -5.85
C ASN A 219 -11.22 -23.38 -6.84
N THR A 220 -11.56 -22.56 -7.83
CA THR A 220 -10.60 -21.92 -8.72
C THR A 220 -9.61 -21.04 -7.98
N VAL A 221 -10.09 -20.22 -7.03
CA VAL A 221 -9.20 -19.39 -6.17
C VAL A 221 -8.22 -20.26 -5.39
N ILE A 222 -8.70 -21.35 -4.78
CA ILE A 222 -7.91 -22.23 -3.92
C ILE A 222 -6.91 -23.07 -4.71
N HIS A 223 -7.34 -23.67 -5.83
CA HIS A 223 -6.55 -24.69 -6.52
C HIS A 223 -5.72 -24.15 -7.70
N GLU A 224 -6.05 -22.95 -8.21
CA GLU A 224 -5.34 -22.36 -9.33
C GLU A 224 -4.64 -21.05 -8.97
N MET A 225 -5.38 -20.07 -8.38
CA MET A 225 -4.83 -18.74 -8.16
C MET A 225 -3.83 -18.70 -7.00
N ILE A 226 -4.20 -19.16 -5.82
CA ILE A 226 -3.35 -19.12 -4.62
C ILE A 226 -2.01 -19.85 -4.84
N PRO A 227 -1.98 -21.08 -5.38
CA PRO A 227 -0.72 -21.78 -5.63
C PRO A 227 0.20 -21.01 -6.57
N GLU A 228 -0.34 -20.41 -7.62
CA GLU A 228 0.45 -19.69 -8.61
C GLU A 228 0.98 -18.35 -8.06
N VAL A 229 0.15 -17.59 -7.33
CA VAL A 229 0.58 -16.37 -6.63
C VAL A 229 1.72 -16.65 -5.66
N ALA A 230 1.58 -17.72 -4.87
CA ALA A 230 2.59 -18.14 -3.91
C ALA A 230 3.88 -18.62 -4.61
N ARG A 231 3.76 -19.44 -5.66
CA ARG A 231 4.89 -19.93 -6.46
C ARG A 231 5.73 -18.79 -7.04
N LEU A 232 5.07 -17.73 -7.48
CA LEU A 232 5.70 -16.54 -8.06
C LEU A 232 6.17 -15.52 -7.00
N GLY A 233 5.81 -15.72 -5.72
CA GLY A 233 6.16 -14.81 -4.63
C GLY A 233 5.61 -13.40 -4.83
N LEU A 234 4.38 -13.27 -5.34
CA LEU A 234 3.79 -11.99 -5.74
C LEU A 234 2.98 -11.31 -4.65
N ALA A 235 2.61 -12.01 -3.58
CA ALA A 235 1.83 -11.44 -2.49
C ALA A 235 2.37 -11.85 -1.12
N LYS A 236 2.17 -10.99 -0.13
CA LYS A 236 2.47 -11.25 1.28
C LYS A 236 1.24 -11.74 2.03
N PHE A 237 0.07 -11.24 1.68
CA PHE A 237 -1.20 -11.52 2.35
C PHE A 237 -2.17 -12.17 1.37
N CYS A 238 -3.12 -12.95 1.93
CA CYS A 238 -4.32 -13.43 1.26
C CYS A 238 -5.53 -12.86 1.98
N ASP A 239 -6.42 -12.20 1.25
CA ASP A 239 -7.58 -11.51 1.77
C ASP A 239 -8.87 -12.05 1.13
N VAL A 240 -9.98 -11.98 1.85
CA VAL A 240 -11.30 -12.39 1.39
C VAL A 240 -12.36 -11.41 1.85
N PHE A 241 -13.36 -11.15 1.00
CA PHE A 241 -14.50 -10.30 1.35
C PHE A 241 -15.63 -11.16 1.93
N LEU A 242 -15.61 -11.30 3.24
CA LEU A 242 -16.63 -12.01 4.02
C LEU A 242 -17.76 -11.06 4.40
N GLU A 243 -18.79 -10.98 3.55
CA GLU A 243 -19.94 -10.14 3.79
C GLU A 243 -21.22 -10.82 3.29
N LYS A 244 -22.36 -10.43 3.86
CA LYS A 244 -23.67 -10.98 3.46
C LYS A 244 -23.93 -10.75 1.96
N GLY A 245 -24.12 -11.84 1.24
CA GLY A 245 -24.35 -11.80 -0.20
C GLY A 245 -23.07 -11.81 -1.05
N VAL A 246 -21.89 -11.95 -0.44
CA VAL A 246 -20.60 -12.10 -1.12
C VAL A 246 -20.06 -13.51 -0.86
N PHE A 247 -19.16 -13.70 0.12
CA PHE A 247 -18.68 -15.02 0.51
C PHE A 247 -19.21 -15.42 1.91
N THR A 248 -19.50 -16.70 2.09
CA THR A 248 -19.91 -17.23 3.39
C THR A 248 -18.72 -17.42 4.32
N PRO A 249 -18.92 -17.55 5.65
CA PRO A 249 -17.85 -17.87 6.59
C PRO A 249 -17.07 -19.14 6.22
N GLU A 250 -17.76 -20.18 5.74
CA GLU A 250 -17.15 -21.44 5.33
C GLU A 250 -16.29 -21.29 4.08
N GLN A 251 -16.74 -20.49 3.10
CA GLN A 251 -15.97 -20.17 1.91
C GLN A 251 -14.74 -19.34 2.23
N ALA A 252 -14.89 -18.32 3.09
CA ALA A 252 -13.81 -17.47 3.55
C ALA A 252 -12.74 -18.28 4.30
N GLU A 253 -13.15 -19.15 5.22
CA GLU A 253 -12.24 -20.03 5.95
C GLU A 253 -11.41 -20.90 5.00
N ARG A 254 -12.05 -21.54 4.00
CA ARG A 254 -11.36 -22.38 3.00
C ARG A 254 -10.29 -21.58 2.24
N VAL A 255 -10.61 -20.39 1.77
CA VAL A 255 -9.68 -19.52 1.03
C VAL A 255 -8.50 -19.12 1.93
N LEU A 256 -8.76 -18.66 3.15
CA LEU A 256 -7.74 -18.21 4.08
C LEU A 256 -6.81 -19.34 4.55
N LEU A 257 -7.34 -20.54 4.79
CA LEU A 257 -6.55 -21.72 5.13
C LEU A 257 -5.66 -22.12 3.96
N ALA A 258 -6.17 -22.15 2.72
CA ALA A 258 -5.38 -22.41 1.53
C ALA A 258 -4.26 -21.37 1.37
N GLY A 259 -4.56 -20.08 1.54
CA GLY A 259 -3.54 -19.01 1.54
C GLY A 259 -2.43 -19.27 2.56
N LYS A 260 -2.81 -19.64 3.79
CA LYS A 260 -1.87 -19.93 4.88
C LYS A 260 -1.00 -21.15 4.58
N GLU A 261 -1.57 -22.22 4.02
CA GLU A 261 -0.82 -23.43 3.60
C GLU A 261 0.25 -23.11 2.55
N HIS A 262 0.01 -22.10 1.71
CA HIS A 262 0.94 -21.62 0.71
C HIS A 262 1.84 -20.47 1.21
N GLY A 263 1.84 -20.17 2.52
CA GLY A 263 2.74 -19.21 3.15
C GLY A 263 2.27 -17.74 3.10
N LEU A 264 1.05 -17.48 2.63
CA LEU A 264 0.44 -16.16 2.68
C LEU A 264 -0.17 -15.90 4.07
N ILE A 265 -0.09 -14.65 4.53
CA ILE A 265 -0.66 -14.26 5.81
C ILE A 265 -2.15 -13.94 5.60
N PRO A 266 -3.08 -14.59 6.33
CA PRO A 266 -4.50 -14.37 6.16
C PRO A 266 -4.94 -12.98 6.66
N LYS A 267 -5.86 -12.38 5.93
CA LYS A 267 -6.64 -11.19 6.27
C LYS A 267 -8.10 -11.41 5.93
N VAL A 268 -8.99 -10.59 6.47
CA VAL A 268 -10.41 -10.64 6.15
C VAL A 268 -11.01 -9.23 6.14
N HIS A 269 -11.85 -8.95 5.15
CA HIS A 269 -12.81 -7.86 5.16
C HIS A 269 -14.14 -8.41 5.65
N ALA A 270 -14.66 -7.87 6.72
CA ALA A 270 -15.91 -8.31 7.35
C ALA A 270 -16.55 -7.16 8.12
N ASP A 271 -17.87 -7.18 8.25
CA ASP A 271 -18.68 -6.17 8.98
C ASP A 271 -18.54 -4.75 8.39
N GLU A 272 -18.47 -4.62 7.04
CA GLU A 272 -18.35 -3.37 6.29
C GLU A 272 -19.71 -2.68 6.04
#